data_d40854d831143ac82c03199d0a6ae53a
#
_entry.id   d40854d831143ac82c03199d0a6ae53a
#
_cell.length_a   1.000
_cell.length_b   1.000
_cell.length_c   1.000
_cell.angle_alpha   90.00
_cell.angle_beta   90.00
_cell.angle_gamma   90.00
#
_symmetry.space_group_name_H-M   'P 1'
#
loop_
_entity.id
_entity.type
_entity.pdbx_description
1 polymer ?
#
loop_
_entity_poly.entity_id
_entity_poly.type
_entity_poly.pdbx_seq_one_letter_code
_entity_poly.pdbx_strand_id
1 'polypeptide(L)'
;MAEENGRLVDLLFHDKTKNKTYVVKKQRKGVKEAILTYERVGAKETEGLKLSLLKIKLETGRTHQIRVQFASRGFSLFGDRKYGSKLAGDIALFSHKISFVCPESNKRVEFLENPASITPWDLFF
;
A
#
# COMPACT_ATOMS: atom_id res chain seq x y z
N MET A 1 -1.64 -13.46 -3.83
CA MET A 1 -2.73 -12.73 -4.48
C MET A 1 -3.11 -13.46 -5.76
N ALA A 2 -4.41 -13.60 -5.98
CA ALA A 2 -4.92 -14.32 -7.15
C ALA A 2 -4.78 -13.52 -8.46
N GLU A 3 -4.85 -12.20 -8.39
CA GLU A 3 -4.79 -11.35 -9.58
C GLU A 3 -3.46 -10.60 -9.68
N GLU A 4 -2.96 -10.46 -10.92
CA GLU A 4 -1.68 -9.78 -11.18
C GLU A 4 -1.82 -8.26 -11.16
N ASN A 5 -3.00 -7.74 -11.46
CA ASN A 5 -3.28 -6.32 -11.39
C ASN A 5 -4.74 -6.07 -11.01
N GLY A 6 -5.03 -4.89 -10.54
CA GLY A 6 -6.39 -4.54 -10.18
C GLY A 6 -6.55 -3.11 -9.72
N ARG A 7 -7.80 -2.73 -9.52
CA ARG A 7 -8.20 -1.44 -8.98
C ARG A 7 -9.02 -1.67 -7.73
N LEU A 8 -8.60 -1.10 -6.61
CA LEU A 8 -9.29 -1.25 -5.32
C LEU A 8 -10.04 0.03 -4.99
N VAL A 9 -11.33 -0.11 -4.69
CA VAL A 9 -12.20 1.00 -4.30
C VAL A 9 -12.88 0.62 -2.99
N ASP A 10 -12.71 1.43 -1.97
CA ASP A 10 -13.30 1.21 -0.65
C ASP A 10 -13.75 2.52 -0.03
N LEU A 11 -14.66 2.42 0.93
CA LEU A 11 -15.00 3.50 1.82
C LEU A 11 -14.22 3.30 3.12
N LEU A 12 -13.46 4.32 3.54
CA LEU A 12 -12.58 4.24 4.70
C LEU A 12 -13.01 5.22 5.79
N PHE A 13 -12.96 4.74 7.02
CA PHE A 13 -13.13 5.55 8.23
C PHE A 13 -11.88 5.44 9.09
N HIS A 14 -11.28 6.58 9.43
CA HIS A 14 -10.12 6.63 10.32
C HIS A 14 -10.54 6.98 11.74
N ASP A 15 -10.30 6.05 12.66
CA ASP A 15 -10.50 6.26 14.09
C ASP A 15 -9.24 6.90 14.68
N LYS A 16 -9.33 8.19 15.00
CA LYS A 16 -8.19 8.96 15.52
C LYS A 16 -7.73 8.48 16.90
N THR A 17 -8.65 7.98 17.71
CA THR A 17 -8.33 7.49 19.05
C THR A 17 -7.45 6.25 18.98
N LYS A 18 -7.78 5.33 18.11
CA LYS A 18 -7.02 4.09 17.89
C LYS A 18 -5.90 4.23 16.86
N ASN A 19 -5.86 5.35 16.15
CA ASN A 19 -4.99 5.57 14.99
C ASN A 19 -5.05 4.39 14.03
N LYS A 20 -6.27 3.98 13.69
CA LYS A 20 -6.51 2.84 12.81
C LYS A 20 -7.65 3.16 11.84
N THR A 21 -7.48 2.74 10.59
CA THR A 21 -8.45 2.93 9.52
C THR A 21 -9.21 1.63 9.27
N TYR A 22 -10.50 1.76 9.00
CA TYR A 22 -11.39 0.62 8.75
C TYR A 22 -12.08 0.77 7.41
N VAL A 23 -12.25 -0.35 6.71
CA VAL A 23 -13.14 -0.42 5.56
C VAL A 23 -14.57 -0.50 6.09
N VAL A 24 -15.43 0.39 5.61
CA VAL A 24 -16.84 0.45 6.02
C VAL A 24 -17.74 0.34 4.80
N LYS A 25 -19.01 -0.01 5.02
CA LYS A 25 -19.96 -0.28 3.93
C LYS A 25 -20.85 0.91 3.59
N LYS A 26 -21.00 1.86 4.51
CA LYS A 26 -21.95 2.98 4.34
C LYS A 26 -21.24 4.31 4.42
N GLN A 27 -21.64 5.22 3.56
CA GLN A 27 -21.18 6.61 3.60
C GLN A 27 -21.80 7.31 4.81
N ARG A 28 -20.97 8.00 5.59
CA ARG A 28 -21.37 8.85 6.72
C ARG A 28 -20.27 9.87 6.97
N LYS A 29 -20.51 10.79 7.92
CA LYS A 29 -19.51 11.80 8.28
C LYS A 29 -18.18 11.16 8.65
N GLY A 30 -17.10 11.64 8.06
CA GLY A 30 -15.75 11.13 8.29
C GLY A 30 -15.35 9.95 7.41
N VAL A 31 -16.28 9.39 6.63
CA VAL A 31 -15.98 8.32 5.68
C VAL A 31 -15.58 8.92 4.35
N LYS A 32 -14.49 8.42 3.77
CA LYS A 32 -13.95 8.89 2.50
C LYS A 32 -13.70 7.74 1.55
N GLU A 33 -13.95 7.97 0.26
CA GLU A 33 -13.63 7.01 -0.78
C GLU A 33 -12.13 6.92 -0.98
N ALA A 34 -11.61 5.70 -1.10
CA ALA A 34 -10.20 5.43 -1.32
C ALA A 34 -10.03 4.55 -2.55
N ILE A 35 -9.19 4.99 -3.47
CA ILE A 35 -8.97 4.32 -4.75
C ILE A 35 -7.48 4.18 -5.00
N LEU A 36 -7.06 2.99 -5.38
CA LEU A 36 -5.72 2.71 -5.88
C LEU A 36 -5.77 1.68 -7.01
N THR A 37 -4.72 1.67 -7.82
CA THR A 37 -4.46 0.59 -8.77
C THR A 37 -3.16 -0.08 -8.39
N TYR A 38 -3.04 -1.36 -8.69
CA TYR A 38 -1.81 -2.11 -8.41
C TYR A 38 -1.45 -3.04 -9.56
N GLU A 39 -0.16 -3.33 -9.65
CA GLU A 39 0.41 -4.28 -10.58
C GLU A 39 1.42 -5.15 -9.81
N ARG A 40 1.28 -6.47 -9.91
CA ARG A 40 2.25 -7.39 -9.32
C ARG A 40 3.45 -7.49 -10.25
N VAL A 41 4.60 -7.02 -9.79
CA VAL A 41 5.83 -6.99 -10.57
C VAL A 41 6.82 -8.07 -10.17
N GLY A 42 6.55 -8.79 -9.10
CA GLY A 42 7.39 -9.91 -8.66
C GLY A 42 6.67 -10.80 -7.67
N ALA A 43 7.10 -12.05 -7.60
CA ALA A 43 6.61 -13.01 -6.62
C ALA A 43 7.77 -13.93 -6.22
N LYS A 44 7.88 -14.17 -4.91
CA LYS A 44 8.89 -15.06 -4.35
C LYS A 44 8.28 -15.98 -3.30
N GLU A 45 8.77 -17.20 -3.23
CA GLU A 45 8.40 -18.13 -2.18
C GLU A 45 9.66 -18.58 -1.46
N THR A 46 9.69 -18.46 -0.14
CA THR A 46 10.82 -18.88 0.69
C THR A 46 10.29 -19.42 2.01
N GLU A 47 10.77 -20.57 2.42
CA GLU A 47 10.39 -21.21 3.69
C GLU A 47 8.86 -21.30 3.91
N GLY A 48 8.12 -21.61 2.84
CA GLY A 48 6.67 -21.72 2.87
C GLY A 48 5.94 -20.37 2.87
N LEU A 49 6.67 -19.27 2.84
CA LEU A 49 6.12 -17.93 2.79
C LEU A 49 6.05 -17.43 1.33
N LYS A 50 4.87 -17.03 0.90
CA LYS A 50 4.65 -16.47 -0.43
C LYS A 50 4.56 -14.95 -0.34
N LEU A 51 5.45 -14.26 -1.02
CA LEU A 51 5.51 -12.80 -1.06
C LEU A 51 5.29 -12.30 -2.49
N SER A 52 4.52 -11.24 -2.61
CA SER A 52 4.34 -10.53 -3.88
C SER A 52 4.87 -9.11 -3.75
N LEU A 53 5.58 -8.66 -4.79
CA LEU A 53 6.00 -7.27 -4.90
C LEU A 53 5.00 -6.54 -5.78
N LEU A 54 4.37 -5.51 -5.23
CA LEU A 54 3.36 -4.72 -5.91
C LEU A 54 3.86 -3.31 -6.18
N LYS A 55 3.58 -2.82 -7.38
CA LYS A 55 3.71 -1.42 -7.72
C LYS A 55 2.32 -0.80 -7.63
N ILE A 56 2.18 0.23 -6.81
CA ILE A 56 0.89 0.82 -6.48
C ILE A 56 0.84 2.26 -6.95
N LYS A 57 -0.27 2.62 -7.61
CA LYS A 57 -0.59 3.99 -7.97
C LYS A 57 -1.80 4.43 -7.18
N LEU A 58 -1.62 5.46 -6.35
CA LEU A 58 -2.70 6.03 -5.55
C LEU A 58 -3.48 7.05 -6.38
N GLU A 59 -4.80 6.90 -6.45
CA GLU A 59 -5.71 7.94 -6.94
C GLU A 59 -6.16 8.84 -5.80
N THR A 60 -6.20 8.29 -4.58
CA THR A 60 -6.47 9.03 -3.34
C THR A 60 -5.37 8.73 -2.32
N GLY A 61 -5.18 9.59 -1.33
CA GLY A 61 -4.15 9.40 -0.30
C GLY A 61 -4.74 9.44 1.11
N ARG A 62 -5.59 8.48 1.46
CA ARG A 62 -6.19 8.39 2.80
C ARG A 62 -5.23 7.80 3.81
N THR A 63 -5.44 8.13 5.09
CA THR A 63 -4.62 7.59 6.17
C THR A 63 -4.62 6.06 6.16
N HIS A 64 -3.45 5.44 6.17
CA HIS A 64 -3.26 3.99 6.13
C HIS A 64 -3.95 3.30 4.93
N GLN A 65 -4.22 4.02 3.85
CA GLN A 65 -5.02 3.50 2.73
C GLN A 65 -4.50 2.17 2.17
N ILE A 66 -3.24 2.10 1.77
CA ILE A 66 -2.67 0.88 1.19
C ILE A 66 -2.74 -0.26 2.20
N ARG A 67 -2.39 0.02 3.44
CA ARG A 67 -2.35 -0.95 4.53
C ARG A 67 -3.71 -1.60 4.75
N VAL A 68 -4.76 -0.80 4.89
CA VAL A 68 -6.10 -1.31 5.21
C VAL A 68 -6.80 -1.91 3.98
N GLN A 69 -6.61 -1.37 2.79
CA GLN A 69 -7.25 -1.91 1.59
C GLN A 69 -6.75 -3.32 1.28
N PHE A 70 -5.45 -3.59 1.40
CA PHE A 70 -4.93 -4.94 1.21
C PHE A 70 -5.25 -5.87 2.38
N ALA A 71 -5.16 -5.38 3.62
CA ALA A 71 -5.49 -6.19 4.79
C ALA A 71 -6.95 -6.65 4.79
N SER A 72 -7.89 -5.80 4.36
CA SER A 72 -9.31 -6.13 4.29
C SER A 72 -9.61 -7.26 3.30
N ARG A 73 -8.70 -7.53 2.39
CA ARG A 73 -8.79 -8.61 1.40
C ARG A 73 -7.96 -9.84 1.76
N GLY A 74 -7.37 -9.86 2.96
CA GLY A 74 -6.55 -10.96 3.44
C GLY A 74 -5.08 -10.88 3.03
N PHE A 75 -4.62 -9.73 2.55
CA PHE A 75 -3.25 -9.54 2.07
C PHE A 75 -2.52 -8.44 2.84
N SER A 76 -2.39 -8.61 4.15
CA SER A 76 -1.64 -7.65 4.98
C SER A 76 -0.21 -7.48 4.48
N LEU A 77 0.30 -6.24 4.55
CA LEU A 77 1.68 -5.97 4.16
C LEU A 77 2.65 -6.70 5.10
N PHE A 78 3.80 -7.11 4.57
CA PHE A 78 4.85 -7.70 5.38
C PHE A 78 5.19 -6.78 6.56
N GLY A 79 5.18 -7.31 7.77
CA GLY A 79 5.52 -6.56 8.98
C GLY A 79 4.40 -5.67 9.53
N ASP A 80 3.27 -5.57 8.86
CA ASP A 80 2.17 -4.70 9.28
C ASP A 80 1.24 -5.41 10.28
N ARG A 81 1.70 -5.50 11.53
CA ARG A 81 0.96 -6.21 12.59
C ARG A 81 -0.34 -5.52 12.97
N LYS A 82 -0.40 -4.21 12.88
CA LYS A 82 -1.60 -3.43 13.21
C LYS A 82 -2.79 -3.83 12.33
N TYR A 83 -2.53 -4.24 11.09
CA TYR A 83 -3.53 -4.67 10.13
C TYR A 83 -3.47 -6.17 9.83
N GLY A 84 -2.94 -6.96 10.76
CA GLY A 84 -3.11 -8.40 10.75
C GLY A 84 -1.96 -9.24 10.25
N SER A 85 -0.82 -8.65 9.92
CA SER A 85 0.37 -9.45 9.59
C SER A 85 0.84 -10.22 10.81
N LYS A 86 1.20 -11.49 10.62
CA LYS A 86 1.80 -12.34 11.66
C LYS A 86 3.32 -12.29 11.63
N LEU A 87 3.88 -11.59 10.66
CA LEU A 87 5.32 -11.50 10.45
C LEU A 87 5.91 -10.32 11.23
N ALA A 88 7.05 -10.53 11.86
CA ALA A 88 7.79 -9.49 12.55
C ALA A 88 8.66 -8.72 11.56
N GLY A 89 8.95 -7.46 11.88
CA GLY A 89 9.80 -6.59 11.10
C GLY A 89 9.13 -5.25 10.78
N ASP A 90 9.82 -4.42 10.04
CA ASP A 90 9.28 -3.15 9.60
C ASP A 90 8.24 -3.36 8.51
N ILE A 91 7.29 -2.43 8.42
CA ILE A 91 6.25 -2.48 7.39
C ILE A 91 6.91 -2.32 6.02
N ALA A 92 6.68 -3.29 5.13
CA ALA A 92 7.24 -3.28 3.80
C ALA A 92 6.43 -2.38 2.86
N LEU A 93 6.59 -1.07 3.06
CA LEU A 93 5.94 -0.04 2.26
C LEU A 93 6.97 1.05 1.95
N PHE A 94 7.13 1.38 0.67
CA PHE A 94 8.14 2.33 0.22
C PHE A 94 7.59 3.22 -0.88
N SER A 95 7.82 4.52 -0.77
CA SER A 95 7.47 5.48 -1.82
C SER A 95 8.55 5.45 -2.90
N HIS A 96 8.28 4.72 -3.98
CA HIS A 96 9.25 4.48 -5.07
C HIS A 96 9.32 5.63 -6.05
N LYS A 97 8.19 6.26 -6.35
CA LYS A 97 8.10 7.29 -7.37
C LYS A 97 7.20 8.43 -6.91
N ILE A 98 7.69 9.64 -7.06
CA ILE A 98 6.93 10.86 -6.86
C ILE A 98 7.04 11.69 -8.12
N SER A 99 5.92 12.12 -8.69
CA SER A 99 5.92 13.06 -9.81
C SER A 99 4.90 14.16 -9.58
N PHE A 100 5.26 15.39 -9.95
CA PHE A 100 4.39 16.53 -9.84
C PHE A 100 4.80 17.62 -10.84
N VAL A 101 3.89 18.56 -11.09
CA VAL A 101 4.21 19.73 -11.91
C VAL A 101 4.73 20.82 -11.00
N CYS A 102 5.98 21.25 -11.24
CA CYS A 102 6.60 22.31 -10.46
C CYS A 102 5.88 23.65 -10.71
N PRO A 103 5.37 24.33 -9.67
CA PRO A 103 4.64 25.61 -9.84
C PRO A 103 5.49 26.73 -10.46
N GLU A 104 6.79 26.73 -10.21
CA GLU A 104 7.68 27.79 -10.70
C GLU A 104 8.07 27.63 -12.18
N SER A 105 8.38 26.39 -12.59
CA SER A 105 8.85 26.11 -13.96
C SER A 105 7.77 25.56 -14.88
N ASN A 106 6.62 25.16 -14.32
CA ASN A 106 5.52 24.49 -15.02
C ASN A 106 5.97 23.20 -15.73
N LYS A 107 7.05 22.59 -15.25
CA LYS A 107 7.57 21.32 -15.75
C LYS A 107 7.22 20.19 -14.80
N ARG A 108 7.00 18.99 -15.36
CA ARG A 108 6.82 17.79 -14.55
C ARG A 108 8.15 17.38 -13.94
N VAL A 109 8.15 17.22 -12.63
CA VAL A 109 9.31 16.75 -11.85
C VAL A 109 9.03 15.34 -11.38
N GLU A 110 10.01 14.46 -11.48
CA GLU A 110 9.86 13.05 -11.13
C GLU A 110 11.07 12.58 -10.33
N PHE A 111 10.79 11.88 -9.22
CA PHE A 111 11.80 11.28 -8.34
C PHE A 111 11.57 9.78 -8.28
N LEU A 112 12.63 9.01 -8.52
CA LEU A 112 12.62 7.55 -8.45
C LEU A 112 13.69 7.08 -7.50
N GLU A 113 13.36 6.10 -6.65
CA GLU A 113 14.30 5.47 -5.75
C GLU A 113 13.89 4.03 -5.48
N ASN A 114 14.87 3.14 -5.33
CA ASN A 114 14.63 1.76 -4.93
C ASN A 114 14.79 1.60 -3.42
N PRO A 115 14.03 0.69 -2.78
CA PRO A 115 14.18 0.44 -1.35
C PRO A 115 15.56 -0.14 -1.02
N ALA A 116 15.98 0.05 0.23
CA ALA A 116 17.23 -0.50 0.72
C ALA A 116 17.23 -2.03 0.66
N SER A 117 18.43 -2.63 0.50
CA SER A 117 18.60 -4.08 0.38
C SER A 117 18.48 -4.78 1.73
N ILE A 118 17.31 -4.71 2.34
CA ILE A 118 16.94 -5.39 3.59
C ILE A 118 15.72 -6.26 3.36
N THR A 119 15.52 -7.26 4.21
CA THR A 119 14.36 -8.17 4.10
C THR A 119 13.06 -7.40 4.32
N PRO A 120 12.02 -7.58 3.49
CA PRO A 120 11.92 -8.55 2.37
C PRO A 120 12.35 -8.00 1.00
N TRP A 121 12.81 -6.75 0.93
CA TRP A 121 13.14 -6.07 -0.33
C TRP A 121 14.28 -6.75 -1.08
N ASP A 122 15.29 -7.24 -0.35
CA ASP A 122 16.46 -7.92 -0.92
C ASP A 122 16.11 -9.19 -1.70
N LEU A 123 14.91 -9.74 -1.54
CA LEU A 123 14.43 -10.87 -2.30
C LEU A 123 14.08 -10.51 -3.76
N PHE A 124 13.85 -9.22 -4.04
CA PHE A 124 13.35 -8.73 -5.32
C PHE A 124 14.34 -7.81 -6.06
N PHE A 125 15.33 -7.29 -5.36
CA PHE A 125 16.25 -6.29 -5.94
C PHE A 125 17.72 -6.71 -5.81
#